data_351a67218c322926e2fe72017e26dbff
#
_entry.id   351a67218c322926e2fe72017e26dbff
#
_cell.length_a   1.000
_cell.length_b   1.000
_cell.length_c   1.000
_cell.angle_alpha   90.00
_cell.angle_beta   90.00
_cell.angle_gamma   90.00
#
_symmetry.space_group_name_H-M   'P 1'
#
loop_
_entity.id
_entity.type
_entity.pdbx_description
1 polymer ?
#
loop_
_entity_poly.entity_id
_entity_poly.type
_entity_poly.pdbx_seq_one_letter_code
_entity_poly.pdbx_strand_id
1 'polypeptide(L)'
;MSKPMPPAFERSRTMKQEIKDLYGLWLKKTEGNAELHDELSAIEGKEDEISDRFYRALEFGTGGLRGVLGAGTNRMNVFTVNQATQGLADYLNAKYDSPSVAIAHDSRINSDVFAKGAAGVLAANGIKVYIYPELVPTPMLSFAVRKLHCSSGIIITASHNPAKYNGYKCYSHEGYQMTDAEANATYECIRKVDIFDDVRTMDFDEGIKSGKIEFIDSSVNEAFYELSLIHI
;
A
#
# COMPACT_ATOMS: atom_id res chain seq x y z
N MET A 1 42.79 -13.31 0.33
CA MET A 1 42.64 -13.44 -1.15
C MET A 1 41.21 -13.08 -1.48
N SER A 2 40.98 -11.86 -1.95
CA SER A 2 39.66 -11.40 -2.41
C SER A 2 39.32 -12.03 -3.75
N LYS A 3 38.14 -12.66 -3.86
CA LYS A 3 37.62 -13.15 -5.14
C LYS A 3 37.59 -12.01 -6.16
N PRO A 4 38.04 -12.21 -7.39
CA PRO A 4 37.95 -11.20 -8.43
C PRO A 4 36.49 -10.88 -8.71
N MET A 5 36.18 -9.59 -8.81
CA MET A 5 34.86 -9.07 -9.14
C MET A 5 34.53 -9.44 -10.59
N PRO A 6 33.34 -9.98 -10.91
CA PRO A 6 32.96 -10.32 -12.28
C PRO A 6 32.97 -9.06 -13.17
N PRO A 7 33.28 -9.20 -14.46
CA PRO A 7 33.37 -8.10 -15.41
C PRO A 7 32.00 -7.43 -15.60
N ALA A 8 31.97 -6.12 -15.88
CA ALA A 8 30.76 -5.29 -15.99
C ALA A 8 29.70 -5.86 -16.97
N PHE A 9 30.17 -6.60 -17.99
CA PHE A 9 29.29 -7.24 -18.98
C PHE A 9 28.48 -8.41 -18.40
N GLU A 10 29.04 -9.23 -17.51
CA GLU A 10 28.30 -10.32 -16.84
C GLU A 10 27.27 -9.81 -15.85
N ARG A 11 27.58 -8.71 -15.13
CA ARG A 11 26.62 -8.06 -14.25
C ARG A 11 25.39 -7.54 -15.00
N SER A 12 25.59 -6.93 -16.17
CA SER A 12 24.49 -6.44 -17.01
C SER A 12 23.60 -7.58 -17.52
N ARG A 13 24.18 -8.74 -17.86
CA ARG A 13 23.45 -9.91 -18.36
C ARG A 13 22.65 -10.60 -17.25
N THR A 14 23.21 -10.72 -16.04
CA THR A 14 22.54 -11.32 -14.89
C THR A 14 21.35 -10.47 -14.46
N MET A 15 21.52 -9.14 -14.39
CA MET A 15 20.43 -8.22 -14.03
C MET A 15 19.26 -8.27 -15.02
N LYS A 16 19.56 -8.36 -16.33
CA LYS A 16 18.51 -8.52 -17.35
C LYS A 16 17.76 -9.85 -17.24
N GLN A 17 18.43 -10.93 -16.85
CA GLN A 17 17.78 -12.23 -16.67
C GLN A 17 16.85 -12.22 -15.46
N GLU A 18 17.27 -11.68 -14.33
CA GLU A 18 16.43 -11.54 -13.13
C GLU A 18 15.15 -10.73 -13.41
N ILE A 19 15.25 -9.65 -14.19
CA ILE A 19 14.10 -8.85 -14.60
C ILE A 19 13.15 -9.69 -15.49
N LYS A 20 13.66 -10.48 -16.42
CA LYS A 20 12.85 -11.36 -17.27
C LYS A 20 12.14 -12.45 -16.47
N ASP A 21 12.84 -13.05 -15.53
CA ASP A 21 12.29 -14.08 -14.65
C ASP A 21 11.17 -13.49 -13.77
N LEU A 22 11.38 -12.29 -13.21
CA LEU A 22 10.39 -11.58 -12.43
C LEU A 22 9.16 -11.18 -13.27
N TYR A 23 9.35 -10.68 -14.48
CA TYR A 23 8.27 -10.39 -15.42
C TYR A 23 7.44 -11.65 -15.75
N GLY A 24 8.11 -12.79 -16.05
CA GLY A 24 7.44 -14.06 -16.30
C GLY A 24 6.64 -14.58 -15.09
N LEU A 25 7.19 -14.40 -13.88
CA LEU A 25 6.47 -14.71 -12.63
C LEU A 25 5.21 -13.86 -12.50
N TRP A 26 5.32 -12.55 -12.74
CA TRP A 26 4.19 -11.64 -12.66
C TRP A 26 3.10 -11.95 -13.69
N LEU A 27 3.46 -12.28 -14.93
CA LEU A 27 2.50 -12.73 -15.94
C LEU A 27 1.67 -13.90 -15.43
N LYS A 28 2.33 -14.92 -14.86
CA LYS A 28 1.64 -16.08 -14.30
C LYS A 28 0.78 -15.74 -13.08
N LYS A 29 1.28 -14.95 -12.15
CA LYS A 29 0.57 -14.62 -10.89
C LYS A 29 -0.58 -13.63 -11.09
N THR A 30 -0.63 -12.92 -12.23
CA THR A 30 -1.69 -11.97 -12.56
C THR A 30 -2.80 -12.58 -13.43
N GLU A 31 -2.79 -13.86 -13.79
CA GLU A 31 -3.82 -14.51 -14.60
C GLU A 31 -5.24 -14.32 -14.05
N GLY A 32 -5.40 -14.19 -12.73
CA GLY A 32 -6.67 -13.89 -12.06
C GLY A 32 -7.06 -12.40 -12.04
N ASN A 33 -6.22 -11.50 -12.56
CA ASN A 33 -6.46 -10.05 -12.63
C ASN A 33 -6.27 -9.58 -14.08
N ALA A 34 -7.36 -9.57 -14.84
CA ALA A 34 -7.35 -9.30 -16.28
C ALA A 34 -6.67 -7.96 -16.63
N GLU A 35 -6.93 -6.89 -15.86
CA GLU A 35 -6.35 -5.56 -16.12
C GLU A 35 -4.81 -5.59 -16.08
N LEU A 36 -4.23 -6.14 -15.02
CA LEU A 36 -2.77 -6.20 -14.87
C LEU A 36 -2.13 -7.23 -15.78
N HIS A 37 -2.82 -8.35 -16.05
CA HIS A 37 -2.35 -9.38 -16.96
C HIS A 37 -2.28 -8.88 -18.40
N ASP A 38 -3.33 -8.21 -18.88
CA ASP A 38 -3.41 -7.65 -20.24
C ASP A 38 -2.36 -6.53 -20.41
N GLU A 39 -2.17 -5.70 -19.38
CA GLU A 39 -1.12 -4.68 -19.38
C GLU A 39 0.29 -5.27 -19.52
N LEU A 40 0.59 -6.37 -18.80
CA LEU A 40 1.87 -7.07 -18.92
C LEU A 40 2.02 -7.76 -20.27
N SER A 41 0.97 -8.40 -20.77
CA SER A 41 0.98 -9.05 -22.09
C SER A 41 1.25 -8.08 -23.22
N ALA A 42 0.72 -6.85 -23.13
CA ALA A 42 0.91 -5.80 -24.14
C ALA A 42 2.35 -5.27 -24.23
N ILE A 43 3.19 -5.55 -23.24
CA ILE A 43 4.61 -5.14 -23.24
C ILE A 43 5.57 -6.31 -23.50
N GLU A 44 5.05 -7.48 -23.90
CA GLU A 44 5.90 -8.62 -24.26
C GLU A 44 6.90 -8.23 -25.35
N GLY A 45 8.17 -8.55 -25.14
CA GLY A 45 9.27 -8.18 -26.05
C GLY A 45 9.77 -6.74 -25.96
N LYS A 46 9.12 -5.86 -25.20
CA LYS A 46 9.55 -4.46 -24.99
C LYS A 46 10.49 -4.35 -23.79
N GLU A 47 11.76 -4.68 -23.99
CA GLU A 47 12.74 -4.80 -22.89
C GLU A 47 12.87 -3.55 -22.03
N ASP A 48 12.77 -2.35 -22.60
CA ASP A 48 12.87 -1.07 -21.86
C ASP A 48 11.65 -0.85 -20.94
N GLU A 49 10.43 -1.16 -21.43
CA GLU A 49 9.22 -1.06 -20.62
C GLU A 49 9.18 -2.10 -19.50
N ILE A 50 9.62 -3.33 -19.79
CA ILE A 50 9.74 -4.39 -18.78
C ILE A 50 10.78 -3.98 -17.72
N SER A 51 11.95 -3.49 -18.14
CA SER A 51 12.98 -3.02 -17.22
C SER A 51 12.47 -1.90 -16.32
N ASP A 52 11.76 -0.89 -16.84
CA ASP A 52 11.23 0.24 -16.07
C ASP A 52 10.23 -0.21 -14.99
N ARG A 53 9.50 -1.30 -15.22
CA ARG A 53 8.52 -1.84 -14.28
C ARG A 53 9.10 -2.76 -13.22
N PHE A 54 10.26 -3.39 -13.49
CA PHE A 54 10.78 -4.48 -12.67
C PHE A 54 12.22 -4.28 -12.15
N TYR A 55 12.92 -3.18 -12.49
CA TYR A 55 14.30 -2.97 -12.07
C TYR A 55 14.47 -2.76 -10.56
N ARG A 56 13.39 -2.44 -9.85
CA ARG A 56 13.32 -2.29 -8.40
C ARG A 56 11.90 -2.48 -7.88
N ALA A 57 11.75 -2.62 -6.57
CA ALA A 57 10.47 -2.44 -5.89
C ALA A 57 10.21 -0.96 -5.57
N LEU A 58 8.95 -0.59 -5.33
CA LEU A 58 8.62 0.71 -4.76
C LEU A 58 9.22 0.85 -3.37
N GLU A 59 9.83 1.98 -3.10
CA GLU A 59 10.40 2.31 -1.80
C GLU A 59 9.32 2.85 -0.87
N PHE A 60 9.32 2.37 0.38
CA PHE A 60 8.48 2.88 1.46
C PHE A 60 9.15 4.09 2.12
N GLY A 61 9.40 5.14 1.39
CA GLY A 61 10.16 6.32 1.81
C GLY A 61 9.85 6.82 3.23
N THR A 62 9.43 8.05 3.39
CA THR A 62 9.06 8.66 4.69
C THR A 62 7.64 8.26 5.15
N GLY A 63 7.39 6.94 5.24
CA GLY A 63 6.11 6.40 5.71
C GLY A 63 5.04 6.23 4.62
N GLY A 64 5.42 5.75 3.42
CA GLY A 64 4.46 5.41 2.39
C GLY A 64 5.07 5.11 1.03
N LEU A 65 4.24 4.59 0.13
CA LEU A 65 4.57 4.33 -1.27
C LEU A 65 4.06 5.47 -2.16
N ARG A 66 4.73 5.69 -3.27
CA ARG A 66 4.23 6.52 -4.37
C ARG A 66 4.82 6.05 -5.69
N GLY A 67 3.97 5.85 -6.69
CA GLY A 67 4.39 5.40 -8.00
C GLY A 67 3.35 5.66 -9.09
N VAL A 68 3.75 5.36 -10.32
CA VAL A 68 2.84 5.29 -11.45
C VAL A 68 1.94 4.07 -11.28
N LEU A 69 0.66 4.20 -11.60
CA LEU A 69 -0.28 3.07 -11.65
C LEU A 69 0.13 2.06 -12.73
N GLY A 70 -0.09 0.77 -12.47
CA GLY A 70 0.14 -0.29 -13.44
C GLY A 70 0.77 -1.56 -12.85
N ALA A 71 1.01 -2.55 -13.70
CA ALA A 71 1.60 -3.83 -13.34
C ALA A 71 3.12 -3.73 -13.18
N GLY A 72 3.67 -4.41 -12.16
CA GLY A 72 5.09 -4.49 -11.86
C GLY A 72 5.46 -4.07 -10.45
N THR A 73 6.67 -4.43 -10.02
CA THR A 73 7.17 -4.12 -8.66
C THR A 73 7.46 -2.64 -8.44
N ASN A 74 7.78 -1.89 -9.49
CA ASN A 74 8.01 -0.44 -9.48
C ASN A 74 6.75 0.34 -9.88
N ARG A 75 5.57 -0.19 -9.58
CA ARG A 75 4.25 0.39 -9.90
C ARG A 75 3.32 0.31 -8.71
N MET A 76 2.37 1.26 -8.64
CA MET A 76 1.23 1.18 -7.72
C MET A 76 0.16 0.26 -8.30
N ASN A 77 -0.11 -0.84 -7.64
CA ASN A 77 -1.16 -1.81 -7.97
C ASN A 77 -1.61 -2.54 -6.70
N VAL A 78 -2.62 -3.40 -6.83
CA VAL A 78 -3.19 -4.13 -5.69
C VAL A 78 -2.14 -5.00 -4.98
N PHE A 79 -1.20 -5.61 -5.69
CA PHE A 79 -0.17 -6.46 -5.08
C PHE A 79 0.83 -5.65 -4.25
N THR A 80 1.34 -4.53 -4.79
CA THR A 80 2.31 -3.67 -4.08
C THR A 80 1.69 -2.97 -2.88
N VAL A 81 0.41 -2.55 -2.98
CA VAL A 81 -0.35 -1.98 -1.86
C VAL A 81 -0.61 -3.04 -0.78
N ASN A 82 -1.04 -4.23 -1.18
CA ASN A 82 -1.33 -5.31 -0.24
C ASN A 82 -0.06 -5.82 0.46
N GLN A 83 1.08 -5.92 -0.25
CA GLN A 83 2.38 -6.24 0.34
C GLN A 83 2.78 -5.22 1.41
N ALA A 84 2.66 -3.93 1.10
CA ALA A 84 2.96 -2.87 2.06
C ALA A 84 2.03 -2.92 3.28
N THR A 85 0.76 -3.24 3.05
CA THR A 85 -0.24 -3.37 4.12
C THR A 85 0.01 -4.60 4.99
N GLN A 86 0.47 -5.73 4.41
CA GLN A 86 0.88 -6.90 5.18
C GLN A 86 2.07 -6.56 6.10
N GLY A 87 3.11 -5.90 5.58
CA GLY A 87 4.23 -5.47 6.41
C GLY A 87 3.83 -4.46 7.50
N LEU A 88 2.89 -3.55 7.21
CA LEU A 88 2.31 -2.67 8.23
C LEU A 88 1.54 -3.47 9.29
N ALA A 89 0.77 -4.48 8.89
CA ALA A 89 0.05 -5.36 9.82
C ALA A 89 1.00 -6.10 10.75
N ASP A 90 2.10 -6.64 10.21
CA ASP A 90 3.13 -7.33 10.99
C ASP A 90 3.79 -6.38 12.01
N TYR A 91 4.11 -5.16 11.58
CA TYR A 91 4.65 -4.12 12.46
C TYR A 91 3.67 -3.76 13.60
N LEU A 92 2.40 -3.54 13.28
CA LEU A 92 1.38 -3.15 14.26
C LEU A 92 1.09 -4.27 15.26
N ASN A 93 0.98 -5.52 14.80
CA ASN A 93 0.76 -6.69 15.65
C ASN A 93 1.96 -6.97 16.57
N ALA A 94 3.18 -6.60 16.16
CA ALA A 94 4.35 -6.70 17.03
C ALA A 94 4.42 -5.58 18.10
N LYS A 95 3.76 -4.45 17.86
CA LYS A 95 3.83 -3.26 18.71
C LYS A 95 2.64 -3.09 19.64
N TYR A 96 1.45 -3.58 19.28
CA TYR A 96 0.18 -3.38 19.99
C TYR A 96 -0.56 -4.71 20.18
N ASP A 97 -1.19 -4.90 21.34
CA ASP A 97 -1.96 -6.13 21.64
C ASP A 97 -3.26 -6.22 20.81
N SER A 98 -3.90 -5.10 20.52
CA SER A 98 -5.18 -5.02 19.80
C SER A 98 -5.17 -3.80 18.87
N PRO A 99 -4.39 -3.83 17.78
CA PRO A 99 -4.28 -2.70 16.89
C PRO A 99 -5.57 -2.41 16.12
N SER A 100 -5.78 -1.13 15.82
CA SER A 100 -6.81 -0.66 14.92
C SER A 100 -6.26 0.36 13.94
N VAL A 101 -6.87 0.46 12.75
CA VAL A 101 -6.40 1.34 11.68
C VAL A 101 -7.57 2.09 11.05
N ALA A 102 -7.44 3.40 10.92
CA ALA A 102 -8.36 4.21 10.13
C ALA A 102 -7.87 4.30 8.67
N ILE A 103 -8.80 4.16 7.70
CA ILE A 103 -8.47 4.22 6.27
C ILE A 103 -9.30 5.32 5.59
N ALA A 104 -8.62 6.11 4.75
CA ALA A 104 -9.22 7.10 3.89
C ALA A 104 -8.64 7.02 2.47
N HIS A 105 -9.34 7.60 1.50
CA HIS A 105 -8.88 7.71 0.13
C HIS A 105 -9.36 9.01 -0.53
N ASP A 106 -8.67 9.43 -1.56
CA ASP A 106 -9.07 10.54 -2.42
C ASP A 106 -9.80 10.06 -3.69
N SER A 107 -10.03 10.98 -4.65
CA SER A 107 -10.74 10.72 -5.90
C SER A 107 -9.86 10.14 -7.03
N ARG A 108 -8.63 9.73 -6.75
CA ARG A 108 -7.73 9.20 -7.78
C ARG A 108 -8.17 7.82 -8.26
N ILE A 109 -7.75 7.50 -9.49
CA ILE A 109 -7.97 6.18 -10.10
C ILE A 109 -7.50 5.08 -9.14
N ASN A 110 -8.34 4.08 -8.89
CA ASN A 110 -8.09 2.93 -8.01
C ASN A 110 -7.87 3.25 -6.53
N SER A 111 -8.12 4.50 -6.06
CA SER A 111 -7.93 4.83 -4.64
C SER A 111 -8.88 4.05 -3.73
N ASP A 112 -10.13 3.88 -4.12
CA ASP A 112 -11.13 3.08 -3.42
C ASP A 112 -10.80 1.57 -3.44
N VAL A 113 -10.32 1.07 -4.58
CA VAL A 113 -9.88 -0.34 -4.74
C VAL A 113 -8.70 -0.63 -3.80
N PHE A 114 -7.70 0.25 -3.77
CA PHE A 114 -6.55 0.10 -2.88
C PHE A 114 -6.93 0.22 -1.40
N ALA A 115 -7.85 1.12 -1.07
CA ALA A 115 -8.35 1.28 0.30
C ALA A 115 -9.07 0.02 0.79
N LYS A 116 -9.95 -0.57 -0.04
CA LYS A 116 -10.65 -1.83 0.27
C LYS A 116 -9.69 -3.01 0.36
N GLY A 117 -8.70 -3.09 -0.55
CA GLY A 117 -7.66 -4.11 -0.51
C GLY A 117 -6.85 -4.05 0.81
N ALA A 118 -6.40 -2.86 1.18
CA ALA A 118 -5.71 -2.64 2.45
C ALA A 118 -6.57 -3.00 3.66
N ALA A 119 -7.87 -2.66 3.64
CA ALA A 119 -8.81 -3.06 4.69
C ALA A 119 -8.93 -4.57 4.82
N GLY A 120 -9.02 -5.30 3.69
CA GLY A 120 -9.07 -6.77 3.66
C GLY A 120 -7.80 -7.42 4.21
N VAL A 121 -6.62 -6.89 3.88
CA VAL A 121 -5.33 -7.37 4.43
C VAL A 121 -5.28 -7.17 5.95
N LEU A 122 -5.59 -5.98 6.45
CA LEU A 122 -5.58 -5.69 7.90
C LEU A 122 -6.56 -6.59 8.65
N ALA A 123 -7.79 -6.72 8.15
CA ALA A 123 -8.83 -7.57 8.76
C ALA A 123 -8.44 -9.05 8.79
N ALA A 124 -7.77 -9.56 7.74
CA ALA A 124 -7.24 -10.92 7.69
C ALA A 124 -6.13 -11.16 8.73
N ASN A 125 -5.40 -10.12 9.11
CA ASN A 125 -4.35 -10.15 10.12
C ASN A 125 -4.86 -9.82 11.54
N GLY A 126 -6.19 -9.83 11.76
CA GLY A 126 -6.81 -9.62 13.07
C GLY A 126 -6.86 -8.16 13.55
N ILE A 127 -6.56 -7.22 12.66
CA ILE A 127 -6.58 -5.79 12.97
C ILE A 127 -7.96 -5.21 12.70
N LYS A 128 -8.50 -4.47 13.66
CA LYS A 128 -9.75 -3.73 13.50
C LYS A 128 -9.58 -2.59 12.52
N VAL A 129 -10.49 -2.47 11.56
CA VAL A 129 -10.43 -1.43 10.52
C VAL A 129 -11.63 -0.51 10.62
N TYR A 130 -11.36 0.80 10.57
CA TYR A 130 -12.35 1.85 10.39
C TYR A 130 -12.08 2.53 9.03
N ILE A 131 -13.02 2.46 8.10
CA ILE A 131 -12.84 2.99 6.74
C ILE A 131 -13.89 4.06 6.42
N TYR A 132 -13.49 5.16 5.82
CA TYR A 132 -14.43 6.13 5.30
C TYR A 132 -15.25 5.53 4.16
N PRO A 133 -16.60 5.68 4.19
CA PRO A 133 -17.46 5.15 3.11
C PRO A 133 -17.28 5.92 1.79
N GLU A 134 -16.82 7.16 1.87
CA GLU A 134 -16.63 8.08 0.76
C GLU A 134 -15.22 8.67 0.78
N LEU A 135 -14.82 9.30 -0.33
CA LEU A 135 -13.57 10.04 -0.40
C LEU A 135 -13.57 11.23 0.60
N VAL A 136 -12.44 11.44 1.26
CA VAL A 136 -12.27 12.55 2.21
C VAL A 136 -10.88 13.18 2.07
N PRO A 137 -10.73 14.46 2.45
CA PRO A 137 -9.42 15.11 2.47
C PRO A 137 -8.53 14.55 3.59
N THR A 138 -7.23 14.57 3.36
CA THR A 138 -6.20 14.05 4.29
C THR A 138 -6.35 14.48 5.76
N PRO A 139 -6.73 15.74 6.10
CA PRO A 139 -6.91 16.14 7.50
C PRO A 139 -7.99 15.34 8.24
N MET A 140 -9.00 14.84 7.54
CA MET A 140 -10.05 14.01 8.15
C MET A 140 -9.51 12.65 8.58
N LEU A 141 -8.57 12.05 7.85
CA LEU A 141 -7.89 10.84 8.33
C LEU A 141 -7.14 11.12 9.64
N SER A 142 -6.32 12.16 9.66
CA SER A 142 -5.58 12.57 10.87
C SER A 142 -6.49 12.74 12.08
N PHE A 143 -7.64 13.36 11.88
CA PHE A 143 -8.65 13.53 12.91
C PHE A 143 -9.27 12.20 13.34
N ALA A 144 -9.67 11.34 12.40
CA ALA A 144 -10.28 10.05 12.68
C ALA A 144 -9.34 9.13 13.47
N VAL A 145 -8.05 9.07 13.12
CA VAL A 145 -7.04 8.30 13.86
C VAL A 145 -7.05 8.65 15.35
N ARG A 146 -7.06 9.95 15.67
CA ARG A 146 -7.08 10.44 17.06
C ARG A 146 -8.44 10.24 17.71
N LYS A 147 -9.52 10.55 17.00
CA LYS A 147 -10.90 10.48 17.53
C LYS A 147 -11.33 9.06 17.86
N LEU A 148 -10.90 8.08 17.04
CA LEU A 148 -11.20 6.66 17.20
C LEU A 148 -10.10 5.90 17.96
N HIS A 149 -9.06 6.60 18.44
CA HIS A 149 -7.91 6.02 19.14
C HIS A 149 -7.25 4.88 18.35
N CYS A 150 -7.12 5.05 17.03
CA CYS A 150 -6.49 4.05 16.18
C CYS A 150 -4.98 3.98 16.42
N SER A 151 -4.42 2.79 16.26
CA SER A 151 -2.96 2.55 16.35
C SER A 151 -2.21 3.14 15.16
N SER A 152 -2.89 3.29 14.01
CA SER A 152 -2.33 3.84 12.77
C SER A 152 -3.44 4.35 11.86
N GLY A 153 -3.05 5.06 10.79
CA GLY A 153 -3.95 5.45 9.71
C GLY A 153 -3.33 5.24 8.35
N ILE A 154 -4.16 5.01 7.33
CA ILE A 154 -3.76 4.89 5.93
C ILE A 154 -4.56 5.87 5.09
N ILE A 155 -3.90 6.65 4.23
CA ILE A 155 -4.60 7.37 3.18
C ILE A 155 -4.03 7.01 1.80
N ILE A 156 -4.94 6.66 0.89
CA ILE A 156 -4.61 6.41 -0.50
C ILE A 156 -4.73 7.71 -1.27
N THR A 157 -3.57 8.30 -1.60
CA THR A 157 -3.47 9.58 -2.30
C THR A 157 -2.07 9.84 -2.82
N ALA A 158 -1.96 10.46 -3.99
CA ALA A 158 -0.70 11.03 -4.47
C ALA A 158 -0.69 12.57 -4.41
N SER A 159 -1.56 13.18 -3.60
CA SER A 159 -1.62 14.64 -3.40
C SER A 159 -1.81 15.39 -4.74
N HIS A 160 -0.85 16.21 -5.15
CA HIS A 160 -0.88 17.04 -6.36
C HIS A 160 -0.12 16.42 -7.56
N ASN A 161 0.34 15.17 -7.45
CA ASN A 161 1.00 14.51 -8.58
C ASN A 161 0.04 14.30 -9.76
N PRO A 162 0.54 14.16 -11.01
CA PRO A 162 -0.28 13.85 -12.18
C PRO A 162 -1.19 12.63 -11.97
N ALA A 163 -2.31 12.56 -12.70
CA ALA A 163 -3.36 11.55 -12.54
C ALA A 163 -2.86 10.09 -12.67
N LYS A 164 -1.77 9.87 -13.44
CA LYS A 164 -1.16 8.53 -13.58
C LYS A 164 -0.46 8.02 -12.31
N TYR A 165 -0.30 8.85 -11.27
CA TYR A 165 0.30 8.45 -9.99
C TYR A 165 -0.78 8.18 -8.95
N ASN A 166 -0.50 7.21 -8.08
CA ASN A 166 -1.19 7.08 -6.81
C ASN A 166 -0.16 6.88 -5.69
N GLY A 167 -0.61 6.87 -4.45
CA GLY A 167 0.24 6.70 -3.28
C GLY A 167 -0.52 6.10 -2.11
N TYR A 168 0.25 5.60 -1.16
CA TYR A 168 -0.19 4.98 0.08
C TYR A 168 0.63 5.62 1.20
N LYS A 169 -0.01 6.31 2.13
CA LYS A 169 0.68 7.00 3.24
C LYS A 169 0.19 6.46 4.56
N CYS A 170 1.15 6.17 5.45
CA CYS A 170 0.89 5.73 6.82
C CYS A 170 1.00 6.88 7.82
N TYR A 171 0.08 6.87 8.77
CA TYR A 171 0.00 7.81 9.87
C TYR A 171 0.21 7.10 11.20
N SER A 172 0.87 7.77 12.14
CA SER A 172 1.02 7.30 13.51
C SER A 172 -0.31 7.38 14.28
N HIS A 173 -0.36 6.79 15.46
CA HIS A 173 -1.51 6.89 16.38
C HIS A 173 -1.82 8.33 16.82
N GLU A 174 -0.87 9.25 16.71
CA GLU A 174 -1.05 10.67 17.04
C GLU A 174 -1.64 11.49 15.88
N GLY A 175 -1.89 10.85 14.71
CA GLY A 175 -2.56 11.45 13.56
C GLY A 175 -1.65 12.29 12.67
N TYR A 176 -0.34 12.15 12.76
CA TYR A 176 0.61 12.69 11.78
C TYR A 176 1.26 11.56 10.96
N GLN A 177 1.85 11.88 9.84
CA GLN A 177 2.56 10.90 9.02
C GLN A 177 3.67 10.23 9.85
N MET A 178 3.85 8.91 9.71
CA MET A 178 4.85 8.15 10.46
C MET A 178 6.21 8.86 10.50
N THR A 179 6.87 8.80 11.65
CA THR A 179 8.26 9.24 11.80
C THR A 179 9.21 8.33 11.01
N ASP A 180 10.42 8.79 10.73
CA ASP A 180 11.43 7.98 10.03
C ASP A 180 11.71 6.66 10.75
N ALA A 181 11.70 6.66 12.09
CA ALA A 181 11.90 5.45 12.89
C ALA A 181 10.77 4.42 12.69
N GLU A 182 9.50 4.86 12.71
CA GLU A 182 8.34 4.01 12.48
C GLU A 182 8.28 3.54 11.02
N ALA A 183 8.58 4.43 10.07
CA ALA A 183 8.64 4.11 8.65
C ALA A 183 9.70 3.05 8.35
N ASN A 184 10.90 3.18 8.91
CA ASN A 184 11.97 2.20 8.76
C ASN A 184 11.60 0.85 9.38
N ALA A 185 11.03 0.85 10.60
CA ALA A 185 10.58 -0.39 11.24
C ALA A 185 9.50 -1.11 10.42
N THR A 186 8.54 -0.35 9.86
CA THR A 186 7.51 -0.88 8.96
C THR A 186 8.13 -1.42 7.68
N TYR A 187 9.08 -0.70 7.08
CA TYR A 187 9.75 -1.13 5.86
C TYR A 187 10.55 -2.43 6.04
N GLU A 188 11.19 -2.62 7.19
CA GLU A 188 11.86 -3.89 7.51
C GLU A 188 10.87 -5.08 7.61
N CYS A 189 9.61 -4.84 7.98
CA CYS A 189 8.56 -5.86 7.87
C CYS A 189 8.14 -6.08 6.41
N ILE A 190 7.90 -5.01 5.63
CA ILE A 190 7.50 -5.10 4.21
C ILE A 190 8.50 -5.91 3.39
N ARG A 191 9.80 -5.70 3.60
CA ARG A 191 10.87 -6.41 2.88
C ARG A 191 10.91 -7.92 3.08
N LYS A 192 10.28 -8.43 4.13
CA LYS A 192 10.22 -9.87 4.44
C LYS A 192 9.01 -10.55 3.80
N VAL A 193 8.04 -9.78 3.33
CA VAL A 193 6.79 -10.28 2.77
C VAL A 193 6.99 -10.64 1.30
N ASP A 194 6.77 -11.89 0.92
CA ASP A 194 6.58 -12.23 -0.49
C ASP A 194 5.26 -11.64 -0.99
N ILE A 195 5.35 -10.92 -2.13
CA ILE A 195 4.24 -10.12 -2.67
C ILE A 195 3.03 -10.97 -3.08
N PHE A 196 3.22 -12.26 -3.37
CA PHE A 196 2.17 -13.17 -3.81
C PHE A 196 1.77 -14.22 -2.78
N ASP A 197 2.74 -14.72 -2.01
CA ASP A 197 2.54 -15.94 -1.23
C ASP A 197 2.37 -15.67 0.28
N ASP A 198 2.84 -14.52 0.81
CA ASP A 198 2.77 -14.19 2.25
C ASP A 198 1.62 -13.23 2.60
N VAL A 199 0.97 -12.61 1.61
CA VAL A 199 -0.08 -11.63 1.84
C VAL A 199 -1.40 -12.33 2.19
N ARG A 200 -1.91 -12.10 3.40
CA ARG A 200 -3.22 -12.58 3.85
C ARG A 200 -4.29 -11.56 3.48
N THR A 201 -5.36 -12.02 2.86
CA THR A 201 -6.49 -11.16 2.48
C THR A 201 -7.80 -11.74 2.97
N MET A 202 -8.76 -10.86 3.23
CA MET A 202 -10.15 -11.17 3.51
C MET A 202 -11.01 -10.40 2.51
N ASP A 203 -12.11 -10.99 2.06
CA ASP A 203 -13.09 -10.26 1.28
C ASP A 203 -13.63 -9.06 2.07
N PHE A 204 -13.78 -7.93 1.40
CA PHE A 204 -14.19 -6.67 2.05
C PHE A 204 -15.58 -6.77 2.68
N ASP A 205 -16.54 -7.37 1.96
CA ASP A 205 -17.92 -7.51 2.44
C ASP A 205 -18.02 -8.54 3.58
N GLU A 206 -17.18 -9.58 3.57
CA GLU A 206 -17.04 -10.49 4.70
C GLU A 206 -16.43 -9.78 5.91
N GLY A 207 -15.47 -8.90 5.70
CA GLY A 207 -14.90 -8.06 6.74
C GLY A 207 -15.94 -7.16 7.40
N ILE A 208 -16.82 -6.53 6.61
CA ILE A 208 -17.95 -5.73 7.10
C ILE A 208 -18.94 -6.62 7.87
N LYS A 209 -19.38 -7.73 7.29
CA LYS A 209 -20.35 -8.65 7.93
C LYS A 209 -19.86 -9.23 9.26
N SER A 210 -18.56 -9.48 9.37
CA SER A 210 -17.93 -9.99 10.60
C SER A 210 -17.62 -8.89 11.63
N GLY A 211 -17.85 -7.64 11.31
CA GLY A 211 -17.52 -6.49 12.16
C GLY A 211 -16.02 -6.23 12.33
N LYS A 212 -15.16 -6.85 11.53
CA LYS A 212 -13.71 -6.55 11.49
C LYS A 212 -13.41 -5.25 10.75
N ILE A 213 -14.22 -4.93 9.76
CA ILE A 213 -14.20 -3.67 9.04
C ILE A 213 -15.49 -2.94 9.38
N GLU A 214 -15.40 -1.67 9.77
CA GLU A 214 -16.53 -0.80 10.04
C GLU A 214 -16.40 0.50 9.27
N PHE A 215 -17.52 1.01 8.77
CA PHE A 215 -17.53 2.36 8.23
C PHE A 215 -17.43 3.40 9.36
N ILE A 216 -16.63 4.43 9.11
CA ILE A 216 -16.54 5.58 10.03
C ILE A 216 -17.88 6.29 10.05
N ASP A 217 -18.42 6.46 11.25
CA ASP A 217 -19.71 7.11 11.48
C ASP A 217 -19.68 8.61 11.15
N SER A 218 -20.78 9.15 10.65
CA SER A 218 -20.91 10.57 10.28
C SER A 218 -20.63 11.54 11.44
N SER A 219 -20.82 11.11 12.68
CA SER A 219 -20.51 11.93 13.86
C SER A 219 -19.01 12.30 13.96
N VAL A 220 -18.12 11.49 13.37
CA VAL A 220 -16.68 11.82 13.27
C VAL A 220 -16.50 13.00 12.31
N ASN A 221 -17.23 13.02 11.19
CA ASN A 221 -17.20 14.12 10.24
C ASN A 221 -17.76 15.40 10.84
N GLU A 222 -18.89 15.31 11.53
CA GLU A 222 -19.52 16.45 12.22
C GLU A 222 -18.57 17.06 13.25
N ALA A 223 -17.94 16.23 14.08
CA ALA A 223 -16.95 16.69 15.05
C ALA A 223 -15.71 17.34 14.39
N PHE A 224 -15.28 16.85 13.22
CA PHE A 224 -14.22 17.49 12.45
C PHE A 224 -14.65 18.87 11.93
N TYR A 225 -15.86 18.98 11.39
CA TYR A 225 -16.38 20.26 10.88
C TYR A 225 -16.58 21.28 11.99
N GLU A 226 -17.12 20.90 13.14
CA GLU A 226 -17.23 21.77 14.31
C GLU A 226 -15.85 22.33 14.71
N LEU A 227 -14.84 21.48 14.83
CA LEU A 227 -13.47 21.90 15.15
C LEU A 227 -12.90 22.85 14.09
N SER A 228 -13.18 22.61 12.81
CA SER A 228 -12.68 23.45 11.71
C SER A 228 -13.37 24.83 11.69
N LEU A 229 -14.66 24.90 12.03
CA LEU A 229 -15.44 26.15 12.01
C LEU A 229 -15.11 27.09 13.17
N ILE A 230 -14.63 26.57 14.30
CA ILE A 230 -14.19 27.40 15.45
C ILE A 230 -13.04 28.34 15.07
N HIS A 231 -12.27 28.01 14.04
CA HIS A 231 -11.13 28.80 13.60
C HIS A 231 -11.40 29.74 12.40
N ILE A 232 -12.65 29.79 11.93
CA ILE A 232 -13.10 30.71 10.89
C ILE A 232 -13.84 31.89 11.51
#